data_607244195a6a5727b6a7fbe38c8072a3
#
_entry.id   607244195a6a5727b6a7fbe38c8072a3
#
_cell.length_a   1.000
_cell.length_b   1.000
_cell.length_c   1.000
_cell.angle_alpha   90.00
_cell.angle_beta   90.00
_cell.angle_gamma   90.00
#
_symmetry.space_group_name_H-M   'P 1'
#
loop_
_entity.id
_entity.type
_entity.pdbx_description
1 polymer ?
#
loop_
_entity_poly.entity_id
_entity_poly.type
_entity_poly.pdbx_seq_one_letter_code
_entity_poly.pdbx_strand_id
1 'polypeptide(L)'
;MNAAAATGDLRLPFSFGDGTPAAGTGVVRPWRRGDRASLLRHADDADVARFLSTRFPHPYTPADADAWFAFVEAQGEPEALAIEVDGEAVGGVGLRRSGDAEFAHSAELGYWLGQAYWRRGIVAAAVAVFVPFAVTRWNLARLTAYANPRNVGSVHVLEGAGFVREGLMRARAVRDGEVHDHLVYGRVEPSRLPGR
;
A
#
# COMPACT_ATOMS: atom_id res chain seq x y z
N MET A 1 21.21 -17.01 -11.64
CA MET A 1 22.16 -15.87 -11.53
C MET A 1 21.49 -14.76 -10.74
N ASN A 2 22.05 -14.48 -9.61
CA ASN A 2 21.85 -13.43 -8.60
C ASN A 2 20.75 -12.37 -8.84
N ALA A 3 19.62 -12.51 -8.12
CA ALA A 3 18.64 -11.45 -7.89
C ALA A 3 18.71 -10.89 -6.45
N ALA A 4 19.83 -11.08 -5.77
CA ALA A 4 20.08 -10.49 -4.44
C ALA A 4 20.77 -9.13 -4.56
N ALA A 5 20.46 -8.35 -5.62
CA ALA A 5 20.97 -6.99 -5.76
C ALA A 5 20.17 -6.05 -4.89
N ALA A 6 20.77 -5.69 -3.73
CA ALA A 6 20.61 -4.43 -3.01
C ALA A 6 19.16 -3.91 -2.78
N THR A 7 18.44 -4.54 -1.87
CA THR A 7 17.19 -3.99 -1.31
C THR A 7 17.42 -2.63 -0.62
N GLY A 8 18.65 -2.30 -0.24
CA GLY A 8 19.01 -1.04 0.42
C GLY A 8 18.91 0.22 -0.46
N ASP A 9 18.99 0.07 -1.78
CA ASP A 9 18.99 1.21 -2.72
C ASP A 9 17.65 1.42 -3.45
N LEU A 10 16.60 0.63 -3.12
CA LEU A 10 15.30 0.83 -3.74
C LEU A 10 14.71 2.18 -3.32
N ARG A 11 14.60 3.07 -4.29
CA ARG A 11 13.97 4.39 -4.14
C ARG A 11 13.16 4.71 -5.37
N LEU A 12 11.85 4.90 -5.19
CA LEU A 12 10.91 5.29 -6.24
C LEU A 12 10.46 6.73 -5.96
N PRO A 13 11.11 7.74 -6.54
CA PRO A 13 10.74 9.14 -6.32
C PRO A 13 9.39 9.45 -6.99
N PHE A 14 8.63 10.36 -6.39
CA PHE A 14 7.39 10.87 -6.95
C PHE A 14 7.17 12.35 -6.59
N SER A 15 6.33 13.04 -7.37
CA SER A 15 5.82 14.38 -7.08
C SER A 15 4.33 14.32 -6.84
N PHE A 16 3.79 15.20 -6.01
CA PHE A 16 2.37 15.27 -5.69
C PHE A 16 1.89 16.72 -5.61
N GLY A 17 0.58 16.92 -5.76
CA GLY A 17 -0.07 18.21 -5.58
C GLY A 17 0.26 19.24 -6.66
N ASP A 18 0.54 18.82 -7.90
CA ASP A 18 0.90 19.69 -9.01
C ASP A 18 -0.05 20.87 -9.15
N GLY A 19 0.52 22.09 -9.16
CA GLY A 19 -0.24 23.34 -9.27
C GLY A 19 -0.95 23.79 -7.99
N THR A 20 -0.73 23.13 -6.84
CA THR A 20 -1.31 23.51 -5.55
C THR A 20 -0.25 24.00 -4.56
N PRO A 21 -0.62 24.80 -3.53
CA PRO A 21 0.30 25.17 -2.44
C PRO A 21 0.79 23.96 -1.62
N ALA A 22 0.14 22.81 -1.75
CA ALA A 22 0.51 21.57 -1.07
C ALA A 22 1.42 20.67 -1.92
N ALA A 23 1.91 21.16 -3.07
CA ALA A 23 2.83 20.42 -3.93
C ALA A 23 4.14 20.07 -3.21
N GLY A 24 4.70 18.92 -3.54
CA GLY A 24 5.95 18.46 -2.96
C GLY A 24 6.46 17.19 -3.63
N THR A 25 7.53 16.66 -3.07
CA THR A 25 8.14 15.41 -3.52
C THR A 25 8.18 14.40 -2.39
N GLY A 26 8.19 13.13 -2.76
CA GLY A 26 8.35 12.03 -1.82
C GLY A 26 9.09 10.87 -2.47
N VAL A 27 9.29 9.82 -1.71
CA VAL A 27 9.92 8.60 -2.19
C VAL A 27 9.26 7.38 -1.56
N VAL A 28 9.02 6.34 -2.35
CA VAL A 28 8.68 5.01 -1.84
C VAL A 28 9.97 4.23 -1.68
N ARG A 29 10.24 3.72 -0.48
CA ARG A 29 11.48 3.04 -0.11
C ARG A 29 11.26 1.95 0.94
N PRO A 30 12.22 1.05 1.17
CA PRO A 30 12.15 0.12 2.29
C PRO A 30 11.99 0.83 3.64
N TRP A 31 11.26 0.19 4.56
CA TRP A 31 11.17 0.62 5.95
C TRP A 31 12.53 0.52 6.63
N ARG A 32 12.82 1.41 7.54
CA ARG A 32 14.05 1.46 8.33
C ARG A 32 13.71 1.54 9.82
N ARG A 33 14.53 0.96 10.68
CA ARG A 33 14.32 1.04 12.14
C ARG A 33 14.20 2.49 12.65
N GLY A 34 14.87 3.43 12.00
CA GLY A 34 14.74 4.86 12.28
C GLY A 34 13.35 5.44 12.05
N ASP A 35 12.50 4.77 11.28
CA ASP A 35 11.12 5.20 11.00
C ASP A 35 10.15 4.89 12.16
N ARG A 36 10.60 4.20 13.23
CA ARG A 36 9.75 3.74 14.32
C ARG A 36 8.93 4.85 14.96
N ALA A 37 9.53 6.00 15.20
CA ALA A 37 8.85 7.13 15.84
C ALA A 37 7.77 7.73 14.92
N SER A 38 8.06 7.86 13.63
CA SER A 38 7.07 8.34 12.66
C SER A 38 5.96 7.33 12.41
N LEU A 39 6.29 6.03 12.33
CA LEU A 39 5.29 4.97 12.23
C LEU A 39 4.28 5.05 13.39
N LEU A 40 4.75 5.11 14.62
CA LEU A 40 3.87 5.24 15.80
C LEU A 40 3.00 6.50 15.73
N ARG A 41 3.58 7.64 15.37
CA ARG A 41 2.86 8.92 15.26
C ARG A 41 1.72 8.88 14.26
N HIS A 42 1.94 8.25 13.10
CA HIS A 42 1.00 8.29 11.98
C HIS A 42 0.08 7.09 11.92
N ALA A 43 0.45 5.96 12.53
CA ALA A 43 -0.37 4.76 12.56
C ALA A 43 -1.37 4.76 13.73
N ASP A 44 -1.04 5.39 14.87
CA ASP A 44 -1.93 5.47 16.03
C ASP A 44 -2.98 6.56 15.85
N ASP A 45 -3.90 6.33 14.90
CA ASP A 45 -4.98 7.22 14.54
C ASP A 45 -6.22 6.40 14.15
N ALA A 46 -7.33 6.66 14.83
CA ALA A 46 -8.59 5.94 14.63
C ALA A 46 -9.15 6.11 13.21
N ASP A 47 -9.01 7.31 12.62
CA ASP A 47 -9.47 7.60 11.27
C ASP A 47 -8.61 6.88 10.20
N VAL A 48 -7.31 6.73 10.46
CA VAL A 48 -6.42 5.91 9.63
C VAL A 48 -6.81 4.44 9.73
N ALA A 49 -6.97 3.93 10.94
CA ALA A 49 -7.25 2.53 11.20
C ALA A 49 -8.62 2.07 10.69
N ARG A 50 -9.65 2.92 10.74
CA ARG A 50 -11.07 2.53 10.57
C ARG A 50 -11.41 1.82 9.25
N PHE A 51 -10.65 2.07 8.19
CA PHE A 51 -10.85 1.43 6.88
C PHE A 51 -9.81 0.36 6.53
N LEU A 52 -8.85 0.14 7.42
CA LEU A 52 -7.82 -0.87 7.25
C LEU A 52 -8.25 -2.20 7.85
N SER A 53 -7.56 -3.28 7.52
CA SER A 53 -7.83 -4.59 8.11
C SER A 53 -7.46 -4.60 9.60
N THR A 54 -8.02 -5.55 10.37
CA THR A 54 -7.70 -5.74 11.79
C THR A 54 -6.23 -6.10 12.06
N ARG A 55 -5.46 -6.42 11.02
CA ARG A 55 -3.99 -6.57 11.10
C ARG A 55 -3.27 -5.23 11.29
N PHE A 56 -3.96 -4.13 11.05
CA PHE A 56 -3.52 -2.79 11.42
C PHE A 56 -4.31 -2.40 12.68
N PRO A 57 -3.74 -2.60 13.86
CA PRO A 57 -4.46 -2.40 15.12
C PRO A 57 -4.72 -0.92 15.41
N HIS A 58 -5.67 -0.68 16.29
CA HIS A 58 -5.86 0.61 16.94
C HIS A 58 -6.35 0.36 18.38
N PRO A 59 -5.73 0.94 19.41
CA PRO A 59 -4.51 1.77 19.37
C PRO A 59 -3.30 1.05 18.76
N TYR A 60 -2.42 1.82 18.07
CA TYR A 60 -1.18 1.31 17.50
C TYR A 60 -0.04 1.46 18.51
N THR A 61 0.38 0.38 19.12
CA THR A 61 1.30 0.38 20.25
C THR A 61 2.77 0.27 19.82
N PRO A 62 3.73 0.59 20.73
CA PRO A 62 5.14 0.29 20.51
C PRO A 62 5.43 -1.17 20.16
N ALA A 63 4.69 -2.12 20.72
CA ALA A 63 4.83 -3.55 20.42
C ALA A 63 4.40 -3.87 18.99
N ASP A 64 3.34 -3.22 18.49
CA ASP A 64 2.90 -3.37 17.09
C ASP A 64 3.94 -2.84 16.11
N ALA A 65 4.58 -1.72 16.43
CA ALA A 65 5.68 -1.19 15.62
C ALA A 65 6.87 -2.15 15.61
N ASP A 66 7.25 -2.72 16.75
CA ASP A 66 8.36 -3.68 16.84
C ASP A 66 8.02 -4.96 16.05
N ALA A 67 6.79 -5.46 16.15
CA ALA A 67 6.30 -6.59 15.35
C ALA A 67 6.31 -6.27 13.84
N TRP A 68 5.93 -5.05 13.45
CA TRP A 68 6.01 -4.61 12.06
C TRP A 68 7.45 -4.62 11.52
N PHE A 69 8.42 -4.07 12.28
CA PHE A 69 9.82 -4.10 11.85
C PHE A 69 10.38 -5.52 11.79
N ALA A 70 10.03 -6.39 12.73
CA ALA A 70 10.40 -7.80 12.66
C ALA A 70 9.83 -8.48 11.42
N PHE A 71 8.58 -8.17 11.06
CA PHE A 71 7.94 -8.70 9.85
C PHE A 71 8.63 -8.22 8.58
N VAL A 72 8.89 -6.91 8.42
CA VAL A 72 9.52 -6.40 7.18
C VAL A 72 10.98 -6.82 7.05
N GLU A 73 11.71 -7.00 8.15
CA GLU A 73 13.08 -7.49 8.16
C GLU A 73 13.18 -8.98 7.82
N ALA A 74 12.15 -9.76 8.15
CA ALA A 74 12.08 -11.17 7.80
C ALA A 74 11.74 -11.42 6.32
N GLN A 75 11.28 -10.38 5.58
CA GLN A 75 11.01 -10.50 4.17
C GLN A 75 12.33 -10.58 3.37
N GLY A 76 12.49 -11.59 2.54
CA GLY A 76 13.64 -11.70 1.63
C GLY A 76 13.64 -10.62 0.55
N GLU A 77 12.44 -10.23 0.11
CA GLU A 77 12.18 -9.11 -0.79
C GLU A 77 11.10 -8.22 -0.16
N PRO A 78 11.30 -6.91 -0.07
CA PRO A 78 10.36 -6.02 0.59
C PRO A 78 9.09 -5.85 -0.24
N GLU A 79 8.04 -6.55 0.13
CA GLU A 79 6.70 -6.39 -0.45
C GLU A 79 5.96 -5.19 0.17
N ALA A 80 6.43 -4.67 1.31
CA ALA A 80 5.87 -3.53 2.00
C ALA A 80 6.93 -2.42 2.13
N LEU A 81 6.61 -1.25 1.61
CA LEU A 81 7.48 -0.09 1.52
C LEU A 81 6.90 1.10 2.27
N ALA A 82 7.76 1.96 2.79
CA ALA A 82 7.38 3.24 3.38
C ALA A 82 7.14 4.30 2.30
N ILE A 83 6.16 5.15 2.53
CA ILE A 83 5.97 6.41 1.81
C ILE A 83 6.65 7.49 2.64
N GLU A 84 7.75 8.06 2.13
CA GLU A 84 8.50 9.13 2.78
C GLU A 84 8.15 10.47 2.14
N VAL A 85 7.93 11.48 2.96
CA VAL A 85 7.77 12.89 2.58
C VAL A 85 8.58 13.71 3.57
N ASP A 86 9.36 14.66 3.09
CA ASP A 86 10.22 15.55 3.91
C ASP A 86 11.13 14.80 4.90
N GLY A 87 11.62 13.60 4.49
CA GLY A 87 12.51 12.77 5.31
C GLY A 87 11.78 11.91 6.36
N GLU A 88 10.46 11.97 6.46
CA GLU A 88 9.65 11.24 7.42
C GLU A 88 8.80 10.15 6.73
N ALA A 89 8.76 8.94 7.29
CA ALA A 89 7.86 7.88 6.83
C ALA A 89 6.43 8.18 7.30
N VAL A 90 5.58 8.63 6.38
CA VAL A 90 4.23 9.14 6.67
C VAL A 90 3.12 8.15 6.33
N GLY A 91 3.47 7.00 5.75
CA GLY A 91 2.53 5.97 5.33
C GLY A 91 3.24 4.76 4.77
N GLY A 92 2.47 3.85 4.18
CA GLY A 92 2.99 2.65 3.55
C GLY A 92 2.21 2.23 2.31
N VAL A 93 2.90 1.57 1.39
CA VAL A 93 2.33 0.91 0.22
C VAL A 93 2.97 -0.46 0.08
N GLY A 94 2.20 -1.46 -0.32
CA GLY A 94 2.75 -2.81 -0.44
C GLY A 94 1.83 -3.78 -1.14
N LEU A 95 2.34 -4.99 -1.31
CA LEU A 95 1.61 -6.12 -1.85
C LEU A 95 1.44 -7.22 -0.81
N ARG A 96 0.43 -8.03 -1.04
CA ARG A 96 0.28 -9.34 -0.43
C ARG A 96 0.13 -10.36 -1.55
N ARG A 97 1.15 -11.20 -1.71
CA ARG A 97 1.14 -12.28 -2.69
C ARG A 97 0.63 -13.57 -2.04
N SER A 98 0.00 -14.42 -2.83
CA SER A 98 -0.32 -15.79 -2.39
C SER A 98 0.93 -16.66 -2.43
N GLY A 99 1.02 -17.61 -1.49
CA GLY A 99 2.01 -18.69 -1.56
C GLY A 99 1.65 -19.79 -2.57
N ASP A 100 0.42 -19.79 -3.08
CA ASP A 100 -0.04 -20.80 -4.03
C ASP A 100 0.45 -20.51 -5.45
N ALA A 101 1.00 -21.50 -6.12
CA ALA A 101 1.53 -21.38 -7.48
C ALA A 101 0.48 -20.92 -8.49
N GLU A 102 -0.78 -21.33 -8.31
CA GLU A 102 -1.92 -20.92 -9.14
C GLU A 102 -2.13 -19.40 -9.15
N PHE A 103 -1.84 -18.72 -8.03
CA PHE A 103 -1.99 -17.28 -7.89
C PHE A 103 -0.67 -16.50 -7.94
N ALA A 104 0.44 -17.15 -8.31
CA ALA A 104 1.78 -16.54 -8.31
C ALA A 104 1.88 -15.30 -9.23
N HIS A 105 1.00 -15.21 -10.24
CA HIS A 105 0.89 -14.09 -11.18
C HIS A 105 0.06 -12.91 -10.65
N SER A 106 -0.47 -13.00 -9.43
CA SER A 106 -1.36 -11.99 -8.86
C SER A 106 -0.94 -11.56 -7.45
N ALA A 107 -1.33 -10.34 -7.07
CA ALA A 107 -1.12 -9.82 -5.73
C ALA A 107 -2.24 -8.86 -5.32
N GLU A 108 -2.41 -8.67 -4.01
CA GLU A 108 -3.30 -7.67 -3.45
C GLU A 108 -2.50 -6.42 -3.09
N LEU A 109 -2.91 -5.27 -3.63
CA LEU A 109 -2.37 -3.95 -3.29
C LEU A 109 -3.00 -3.44 -2.01
N GLY A 110 -2.17 -2.95 -1.10
CA GLY A 110 -2.59 -2.24 0.11
C GLY A 110 -1.77 -0.97 0.33
N TYR A 111 -2.36 0.04 0.95
CA TYR A 111 -1.69 1.28 1.34
C TYR A 111 -2.41 1.96 2.49
N TRP A 112 -1.68 2.82 3.17
CA TRP A 112 -2.21 3.73 4.19
C TRP A 112 -1.38 5.01 4.24
N LEU A 113 -1.93 6.07 4.83
CA LEU A 113 -1.27 7.36 4.99
C LEU A 113 -1.74 8.01 6.29
N GLY A 114 -0.83 8.63 7.02
CA GLY A 114 -1.14 9.44 8.20
C GLY A 114 -2.11 10.58 7.87
N GLN A 115 -3.08 10.84 8.76
CA GLN A 115 -4.17 11.78 8.54
C GLN A 115 -3.70 13.19 8.15
N ALA A 116 -2.61 13.67 8.76
CA ALA A 116 -2.03 15.00 8.48
C ALA A 116 -1.57 15.19 7.02
N TYR A 117 -1.42 14.11 6.27
CA TYR A 117 -0.95 14.10 4.88
C TYR A 117 -2.06 13.83 3.86
N TRP A 118 -3.31 13.66 4.28
CA TRP A 118 -4.43 13.40 3.40
C TRP A 118 -4.74 14.57 2.46
N ARG A 119 -5.44 14.27 1.36
CA ARG A 119 -5.92 15.24 0.35
C ARG A 119 -4.82 16.02 -0.38
N ARG A 120 -3.56 15.56 -0.31
CA ARG A 120 -2.42 16.15 -0.99
C ARG A 120 -1.99 15.37 -2.25
N GLY A 121 -2.70 14.29 -2.62
CA GLY A 121 -2.35 13.45 -3.77
C GLY A 121 -1.19 12.48 -3.51
N ILE A 122 -0.65 12.43 -2.29
CA ILE A 122 0.56 11.66 -1.94
C ILE A 122 0.37 10.16 -2.23
N VAL A 123 -0.73 9.54 -1.76
CA VAL A 123 -0.96 8.11 -2.00
C VAL A 123 -1.14 7.81 -3.50
N ALA A 124 -1.87 8.65 -4.23
CA ALA A 124 -2.06 8.48 -5.67
C ALA A 124 -0.72 8.49 -6.41
N ALA A 125 0.16 9.44 -6.08
CA ALA A 125 1.50 9.53 -6.66
C ALA A 125 2.40 8.35 -6.26
N ALA A 126 2.37 7.94 -4.98
CA ALA A 126 3.12 6.78 -4.50
C ALA A 126 2.67 5.48 -5.19
N VAL A 127 1.36 5.27 -5.34
CA VAL A 127 0.79 4.10 -6.04
C VAL A 127 1.16 4.13 -7.53
N ALA A 128 1.16 5.31 -8.17
CA ALA A 128 1.51 5.46 -9.58
C ALA A 128 2.96 5.03 -9.89
N VAL A 129 3.90 5.24 -8.97
CA VAL A 129 5.29 4.76 -9.14
C VAL A 129 5.48 3.33 -8.64
N PHE A 130 4.74 2.92 -7.60
CA PHE A 130 4.87 1.59 -7.02
C PHE A 130 4.28 0.49 -7.90
N VAL A 131 3.11 0.69 -8.51
CA VAL A 131 2.42 -0.35 -9.28
C VAL A 131 3.24 -0.81 -10.49
N PRO A 132 3.79 0.05 -11.37
CA PRO A 132 4.64 -0.40 -12.47
C PRO A 132 5.91 -1.13 -11.99
N PHE A 133 6.54 -0.64 -10.92
CA PHE A 133 7.68 -1.31 -10.29
C PHE A 133 7.29 -2.73 -9.84
N ALA A 134 6.20 -2.86 -9.10
CA ALA A 134 5.71 -4.13 -8.55
C ALA A 134 5.36 -5.14 -9.65
N VAL A 135 4.63 -4.70 -10.67
CA VAL A 135 4.28 -5.51 -11.86
C VAL A 135 5.53 -6.08 -12.53
N THR A 136 6.56 -5.25 -12.68
CA THR A 136 7.82 -5.68 -13.31
C THR A 136 8.63 -6.58 -12.40
N ARG A 137 8.77 -6.21 -11.13
CA ARG A 137 9.64 -6.90 -10.16
C ARG A 137 9.17 -8.33 -9.89
N TRP A 138 7.87 -8.54 -9.77
CA TRP A 138 7.29 -9.85 -9.43
C TRP A 138 6.55 -10.51 -10.59
N ASN A 139 6.71 -9.99 -11.81
CA ASN A 139 6.05 -10.50 -13.02
C ASN A 139 4.53 -10.70 -12.84
N LEU A 140 3.85 -9.69 -12.29
CA LEU A 140 2.44 -9.78 -11.99
C LEU A 140 1.60 -9.48 -13.23
N ALA A 141 0.63 -10.35 -13.52
CA ALA A 141 -0.38 -10.13 -14.55
C ALA A 141 -1.67 -9.52 -13.97
N ARG A 142 -1.85 -9.58 -12.65
CA ARG A 142 -3.03 -9.06 -11.98
C ARG A 142 -2.70 -8.42 -10.63
N LEU A 143 -3.29 -7.27 -10.39
CA LEU A 143 -3.39 -6.67 -9.06
C LEU A 143 -4.87 -6.60 -8.65
N THR A 144 -5.15 -6.94 -7.40
CA THR A 144 -6.46 -6.78 -6.78
C THR A 144 -6.35 -5.78 -5.63
N ALA A 145 -7.38 -5.02 -5.38
CA ALA A 145 -7.47 -4.14 -4.20
C ALA A 145 -8.89 -4.10 -3.67
N TYR A 146 -9.02 -3.86 -2.37
CA TYR A 146 -10.31 -3.73 -1.70
C TYR A 146 -10.45 -2.36 -1.07
N ALA A 147 -11.60 -1.74 -1.22
CA ALA A 147 -11.90 -0.46 -0.60
C ALA A 147 -13.26 -0.50 0.08
N ASN A 148 -13.37 0.06 1.30
CA ASN A 148 -14.68 0.33 1.87
C ASN A 148 -15.39 1.38 0.99
N PRO A 149 -16.68 1.22 0.64
CA PRO A 149 -17.42 2.19 -0.18
C PRO A 149 -17.43 3.60 0.40
N ARG A 150 -17.32 3.74 1.72
CA ARG A 150 -17.23 5.04 2.40
C ARG A 150 -15.85 5.70 2.32
N ASN A 151 -14.81 4.94 1.93
CA ASN A 151 -13.46 5.46 1.74
C ASN A 151 -13.29 6.03 0.31
N VAL A 152 -13.93 7.18 0.07
CA VAL A 152 -13.92 7.86 -1.25
C VAL A 152 -12.49 8.18 -1.70
N GLY A 153 -11.59 8.50 -0.76
CA GLY A 153 -10.18 8.75 -1.07
C GLY A 153 -9.49 7.52 -1.69
N SER A 154 -9.70 6.34 -1.10
CA SER A 154 -9.15 5.08 -1.64
C SER A 154 -9.77 4.72 -3.00
N VAL A 155 -11.08 4.94 -3.18
CA VAL A 155 -11.75 4.75 -4.48
C VAL A 155 -11.08 5.59 -5.56
N HIS A 156 -10.89 6.90 -5.35
CA HIS A 156 -10.23 7.78 -6.30
C HIS A 156 -8.77 7.36 -6.60
N VAL A 157 -8.02 6.91 -5.59
CA VAL A 157 -6.65 6.41 -5.78
C VAL A 157 -6.64 5.20 -6.71
N LEU A 158 -7.51 4.22 -6.48
CA LEU A 158 -7.58 2.99 -7.27
C LEU A 158 -7.99 3.28 -8.73
N GLU A 159 -9.05 4.05 -8.92
CA GLU A 159 -9.53 4.42 -10.26
C GLU A 159 -8.49 5.23 -11.02
N GLY A 160 -7.84 6.20 -10.37
CA GLY A 160 -6.74 6.98 -10.94
C GLY A 160 -5.50 6.15 -11.28
N ALA A 161 -5.27 5.03 -10.59
CA ALA A 161 -4.20 4.08 -10.87
C ALA A 161 -4.58 3.02 -11.93
N GLY A 162 -5.73 3.16 -12.58
CA GLY A 162 -6.19 2.26 -13.65
C GLY A 162 -6.80 0.94 -13.16
N PHE A 163 -7.19 0.87 -11.89
CA PHE A 163 -7.99 -0.25 -11.41
C PHE A 163 -9.45 -0.09 -11.85
N VAL A 164 -10.06 -1.18 -12.27
CA VAL A 164 -11.47 -1.28 -12.66
C VAL A 164 -12.26 -1.93 -11.52
N ARG A 165 -13.40 -1.34 -11.18
CA ARG A 165 -14.32 -1.93 -10.21
C ARG A 165 -14.94 -3.21 -10.78
N GLU A 166 -14.71 -4.34 -10.11
CA GLU A 166 -15.20 -5.66 -10.54
C GLU A 166 -16.45 -6.12 -9.75
N GLY A 167 -16.69 -5.51 -8.57
CA GLY A 167 -17.85 -5.93 -7.78
C GLY A 167 -17.95 -5.29 -6.40
N LEU A 168 -18.94 -5.77 -5.66
CA LEU A 168 -19.20 -5.45 -4.26
C LEU A 168 -19.32 -6.75 -3.45
N MET A 169 -18.48 -6.90 -2.46
CA MET A 169 -18.57 -7.99 -1.47
C MET A 169 -19.34 -7.47 -0.26
N ARG A 170 -20.61 -7.86 -0.14
CA ARG A 170 -21.45 -7.50 1.00
C ARG A 170 -20.99 -8.22 2.26
N ALA A 171 -21.05 -7.55 3.40
CA ALA A 171 -20.68 -8.10 4.71
C ALA A 171 -19.28 -8.76 4.71
N ARG A 172 -18.32 -8.17 4.00
CA ARG A 172 -16.98 -8.75 3.76
C ARG A 172 -16.11 -8.78 5.00
N ALA A 173 -16.28 -7.80 5.89
CA ALA A 173 -15.47 -7.68 7.09
C ALA A 173 -16.32 -7.21 8.27
N VAL A 174 -15.85 -7.54 9.47
CA VAL A 174 -16.35 -6.97 10.72
C VAL A 174 -15.19 -6.27 11.40
N ARG A 175 -15.36 -5.00 11.74
CA ARG A 175 -14.40 -4.22 12.51
C ARG A 175 -15.14 -3.45 13.61
N ASP A 176 -14.64 -3.56 14.84
CA ASP A 176 -15.20 -2.87 16.01
C ASP A 176 -16.72 -3.10 16.18
N GLY A 177 -17.20 -4.31 15.84
CA GLY A 177 -18.61 -4.70 15.87
C GLY A 177 -19.44 -4.24 14.67
N GLU A 178 -18.89 -3.43 13.77
CA GLU A 178 -19.56 -2.99 12.54
C GLU A 178 -19.27 -3.90 11.36
N VAL A 179 -20.33 -4.21 10.60
CA VAL A 179 -20.23 -4.97 9.34
C VAL A 179 -19.92 -4.01 8.19
N HIS A 180 -18.91 -4.34 7.41
CA HIS A 180 -18.45 -3.55 6.28
C HIS A 180 -18.52 -4.30 4.96
N ASP A 181 -19.06 -3.63 3.96
CA ASP A 181 -18.96 -4.04 2.56
C ASP A 181 -17.60 -3.59 1.99
N HIS A 182 -17.08 -4.33 1.00
CA HIS A 182 -15.89 -3.92 0.26
C HIS A 182 -16.18 -3.92 -1.24
N LEU A 183 -15.79 -2.84 -1.90
CA LEU A 183 -15.63 -2.81 -3.35
C LEU A 183 -14.41 -3.65 -3.72
N VAL A 184 -14.54 -4.42 -4.80
CA VAL A 184 -13.43 -5.20 -5.38
C VAL A 184 -12.95 -4.47 -6.62
N TYR A 185 -11.66 -4.20 -6.68
CA TYR A 185 -10.99 -3.59 -7.81
C TYR A 185 -9.94 -4.53 -8.38
N GLY A 186 -9.85 -4.59 -9.71
CA GLY A 186 -8.84 -5.34 -10.43
C GLY A 186 -8.09 -4.49 -11.43
N ARG A 187 -6.79 -4.71 -11.58
CA ARG A 187 -5.98 -4.20 -12.67
C ARG A 187 -5.26 -5.38 -13.32
N VAL A 188 -5.46 -5.55 -14.62
CA VAL A 188 -4.85 -6.65 -15.38
C VAL A 188 -3.81 -6.09 -16.33
N GLU A 189 -2.67 -6.77 -16.43
CA GLU A 189 -1.59 -6.50 -17.39
C GLU A 189 -1.63 -7.60 -18.47
N PRO A 190 -2.37 -7.41 -19.57
CA PRO A 190 -2.61 -8.48 -20.56
C PRO A 190 -1.34 -9.06 -21.18
N SER A 191 -0.30 -8.24 -21.34
CA SER A 191 1.00 -8.65 -21.90
C SER A 191 1.77 -9.64 -21.01
N ARG A 192 1.34 -9.86 -19.78
CA ARG A 192 1.96 -10.77 -18.81
C ARG A 192 1.14 -12.03 -18.56
N LEU A 193 -0.01 -12.17 -19.22
CA LEU A 193 -0.82 -13.38 -19.13
C LEU A 193 -0.22 -14.47 -20.01
N PRO A 194 -0.04 -15.72 -19.50
CA PRO A 194 0.46 -16.81 -20.32
C PRO A 194 -0.56 -17.15 -21.42
N GLY A 195 -0.11 -17.30 -22.65
CA GLY A 195 -0.91 -17.78 -23.77
C GLY A 195 -1.90 -16.78 -24.37
N ARG A 196 -1.72 -15.48 -24.16
CA ARG A 196 -2.49 -14.41 -24.82
C ARG A 196 -1.61 -13.52 -25.66
#